data_66b69c8d2d8999c74deceaaa2604735a
#
_entry.id   66b69c8d2d8999c74deceaaa2604735a
#
_cell.length_a   1.000
_cell.length_b   1.000
_cell.length_c   1.000
_cell.angle_alpha   90.00
_cell.angle_beta   90.00
_cell.angle_gamma   90.00
#
_symmetry.space_group_name_H-M   'P 1'
#
loop_
_entity.id
_entity.type
_entity.pdbx_description
1 polymer ?
#
loop_
_entity_poly.entity_id
_entity_poly.type
_entity_poly.pdbx_seq_one_letter_code
_entity_poly.pdbx_strand_id
1 'polypeptide(L)'
;MTASAIAAAPRPGFLARRHRSYYLFVAPALVVVGAVIIFPWLFTVWMSAFDWKIGSVAHFVGFDNYTGLAKNQRFLEAILHTFYFTALAVVVPLFLGLVAALIFHREFPFRGVLRGIFTMPMMATPVAVALVWTMMFHPQQGVLNYLLSLVGLPPSLWVYSPTWVIPSLVLVEIWHWTPLVMLIVLGGLAALPTEPYESARLDGATEWQLFRYITLPLIAPFLIVAAVIRTIDALKAFDTIYVISQGGPGTASETINIYLYLQAFAFYNVGNASAVVVVFFVVILALALLLLYVRQRAQWTG
;
A
#
# COMPACT_ATOMS: atom_id res chain seq x y z
N MET A 1 74.10 -0.24 1.07
CA MET A 1 73.49 -0.36 -0.28
C MET A 1 72.10 -0.97 -0.12
N THR A 2 71.07 -0.15 0.01
CA THR A 2 69.69 -0.56 0.14
C THR A 2 68.98 -0.22 -1.17
N ALA A 3 68.64 -1.26 -1.96
CA ALA A 3 67.92 -1.11 -3.20
C ALA A 3 66.40 -0.93 -2.82
N SER A 4 65.89 0.28 -3.06
CA SER A 4 64.45 0.59 -2.95
C SER A 4 63.74 -0.03 -4.16
N ALA A 5 62.90 -1.00 -3.90
CA ALA A 5 61.97 -1.56 -4.90
C ALA A 5 60.89 -0.53 -5.24
N ILE A 6 61.01 0.09 -6.42
CA ILE A 6 59.97 0.95 -6.98
C ILE A 6 58.79 0.05 -7.38
N ALA A 7 57.71 0.10 -6.61
CA ALA A 7 56.47 -0.55 -6.96
C ALA A 7 55.88 0.08 -8.23
N ALA A 8 55.88 -0.68 -9.33
CA ALA A 8 55.34 -0.25 -10.60
C ALA A 8 53.83 0.00 -10.47
N ALA A 9 53.39 1.21 -10.84
CA ALA A 9 51.98 1.58 -10.86
C ALA A 9 51.20 0.65 -11.80
N PRO A 10 50.01 0.20 -11.44
CA PRO A 10 49.21 -0.73 -12.25
C PRO A 10 48.85 -0.08 -13.59
N ARG A 11 49.09 -0.80 -14.69
CA ARG A 11 48.80 -0.35 -16.05
C ARG A 11 47.32 -0.02 -16.20
N PRO A 12 46.92 1.14 -16.77
CA PRO A 12 45.54 1.61 -16.85
C PRO A 12 44.57 0.66 -17.60
N GLY A 13 45.07 -0.25 -18.45
CA GLY A 13 44.28 -1.25 -19.16
C GLY A 13 43.78 -2.42 -18.30
N PHE A 14 44.38 -2.68 -17.13
CA PHE A 14 43.98 -3.80 -16.27
C PHE A 14 42.70 -3.50 -15.47
N LEU A 15 42.53 -2.27 -15.00
CA LEU A 15 41.31 -1.82 -14.28
C LEU A 15 40.14 -1.74 -15.22
N ALA A 16 40.29 -1.27 -16.45
CA ALA A 16 39.23 -1.20 -17.45
C ALA A 16 38.70 -2.59 -17.87
N ARG A 17 39.60 -3.60 -17.98
CA ARG A 17 39.18 -4.99 -18.28
C ARG A 17 38.40 -5.62 -17.12
N ARG A 18 38.74 -5.34 -15.87
CA ARG A 18 38.09 -5.88 -14.69
C ARG A 18 36.63 -5.36 -14.55
N HIS A 19 36.41 -4.09 -14.85
CA HIS A 19 35.05 -3.51 -14.84
C HIS A 19 34.18 -4.08 -15.97
N ARG A 20 34.70 -4.36 -17.13
CA ARG A 20 33.98 -4.91 -18.27
C ARG A 20 33.42 -6.31 -17.97
N SER A 21 34.12 -7.14 -17.20
CA SER A 21 33.61 -8.45 -16.76
C SER A 21 32.40 -8.34 -15.82
N TYR A 22 32.35 -7.35 -14.94
CA TYR A 22 31.19 -7.16 -14.05
C TYR A 22 29.94 -6.78 -14.84
N TYR A 23 30.04 -5.97 -15.88
CA TYR A 23 28.90 -5.64 -16.73
C TYR A 23 28.31 -6.85 -17.44
N LEU A 24 29.13 -7.83 -17.83
CA LEU A 24 28.65 -9.08 -18.44
C LEU A 24 27.83 -9.93 -17.46
N PHE A 25 28.18 -9.95 -16.17
CA PHE A 25 27.39 -10.65 -15.16
C PHE A 25 26.07 -9.95 -14.82
N VAL A 26 26.02 -8.63 -14.93
CA VAL A 26 24.81 -7.84 -14.67
C VAL A 26 23.92 -7.75 -15.92
N ALA A 27 24.48 -7.92 -17.13
CA ALA A 27 23.78 -7.77 -18.39
C ALA A 27 22.49 -8.62 -18.51
N PRO A 28 22.44 -9.91 -18.11
CA PRO A 28 21.21 -10.69 -18.17
C PRO A 28 20.08 -10.09 -17.33
N ALA A 29 20.41 -9.63 -16.12
CA ALA A 29 19.44 -8.97 -15.24
C ALA A 29 18.95 -7.64 -15.84
N LEU A 30 19.84 -6.84 -16.41
CA LEU A 30 19.47 -5.58 -17.07
C LEU A 30 18.61 -5.82 -18.31
N VAL A 31 18.86 -6.88 -19.08
CA VAL A 31 18.02 -7.26 -20.24
C VAL A 31 16.62 -7.64 -19.78
N VAL A 32 16.50 -8.46 -18.71
CA VAL A 32 15.19 -8.84 -18.16
C VAL A 32 14.44 -7.61 -17.62
N VAL A 33 15.11 -6.75 -16.85
CA VAL A 33 14.52 -5.49 -16.34
C VAL A 33 14.09 -4.60 -17.51
N GLY A 34 14.93 -4.45 -18.53
CA GLY A 34 14.62 -3.68 -19.74
C GLY A 34 13.38 -4.22 -20.46
N ALA A 35 13.31 -5.53 -20.66
CA ALA A 35 12.22 -6.17 -21.39
C ALA A 35 10.89 -6.21 -20.59
N VAL A 36 10.95 -6.43 -19.26
CA VAL A 36 9.74 -6.68 -18.45
C VAL A 36 9.24 -5.41 -17.75
N ILE A 37 10.11 -4.45 -17.45
CA ILE A 37 9.74 -3.23 -16.75
C ILE A 37 9.80 -2.01 -17.67
N ILE A 38 10.97 -1.76 -18.28
CA ILE A 38 11.16 -0.50 -19.02
C ILE A 38 10.34 -0.51 -20.31
N PHE A 39 10.36 -1.58 -21.08
CA PHE A 39 9.62 -1.65 -22.35
C PHE A 39 8.10 -1.49 -22.16
N PRO A 40 7.41 -2.21 -21.26
CA PRO A 40 5.98 -2.00 -21.02
C PRO A 40 5.64 -0.60 -20.55
N TRP A 41 6.51 0.02 -19.74
CA TRP A 41 6.34 1.42 -19.31
C TRP A 41 6.40 2.39 -20.47
N LEU A 42 7.44 2.29 -21.32
CA LEU A 42 7.59 3.12 -22.52
C LEU A 42 6.42 2.91 -23.47
N PHE A 43 5.99 1.66 -23.67
CA PHE A 43 4.82 1.32 -24.48
C PHE A 43 3.54 1.98 -23.91
N THR A 44 3.30 1.89 -22.61
CA THR A 44 2.14 2.52 -21.95
C THR A 44 2.16 4.03 -22.11
N VAL A 45 3.30 4.68 -21.87
CA VAL A 45 3.43 6.14 -22.08
C VAL A 45 3.19 6.53 -23.56
N TRP A 46 3.72 5.74 -24.49
CA TRP A 46 3.50 5.94 -25.91
C TRP A 46 2.03 5.79 -26.28
N MET A 47 1.39 4.68 -25.87
CA MET A 47 -0.01 4.40 -26.18
C MET A 47 -0.99 5.38 -25.53
N SER A 48 -0.63 6.04 -24.46
CA SER A 48 -1.47 7.06 -23.82
C SER A 48 -1.73 8.28 -24.70
N ALA A 49 -0.91 8.50 -25.73
CA ALA A 49 -1.08 9.57 -26.71
C ALA A 49 -1.91 9.15 -27.95
N PHE A 50 -2.47 7.93 -27.94
CA PHE A 50 -3.28 7.42 -29.04
C PHE A 50 -4.71 7.13 -28.59
N ASP A 51 -5.69 7.43 -29.46
CA ASP A 51 -7.01 6.82 -29.35
C ASP A 51 -6.94 5.45 -30.04
N TRP A 52 -6.88 4.41 -29.24
CA TRP A 52 -6.80 3.05 -29.72
C TRP A 52 -7.64 2.09 -28.90
N LYS A 53 -8.54 1.42 -29.61
CA LYS A 53 -9.29 0.27 -29.08
C LYS A 53 -8.85 -0.99 -29.82
N ILE A 54 -8.79 -2.11 -29.12
CA ILE A 54 -8.45 -3.40 -29.76
C ILE A 54 -9.42 -3.69 -30.89
N GLY A 55 -8.89 -3.96 -32.09
CA GLY A 55 -9.67 -4.16 -33.31
C GLY A 55 -9.89 -2.92 -34.16
N SER A 56 -9.44 -1.73 -33.73
CA SER A 56 -9.47 -0.48 -34.51
C SER A 56 -8.07 -0.02 -34.93
N VAL A 57 -7.99 0.96 -35.81
CA VAL A 57 -6.73 1.65 -36.16
C VAL A 57 -6.39 2.63 -35.04
N ALA A 58 -5.13 2.66 -34.62
CA ALA A 58 -4.66 3.62 -33.63
C ALA A 58 -4.48 5.01 -34.29
N HIS A 59 -5.12 6.04 -33.73
CA HIS A 59 -4.99 7.43 -34.16
C HIS A 59 -4.21 8.23 -33.12
N PHE A 60 -3.20 8.98 -33.55
CA PHE A 60 -2.47 9.84 -32.65
C PHE A 60 -3.32 11.05 -32.26
N VAL A 61 -3.56 11.24 -30.96
CA VAL A 61 -4.42 12.31 -30.40
C VAL A 61 -3.69 13.17 -29.36
N GLY A 62 -2.39 12.94 -29.15
CA GLY A 62 -1.57 13.72 -28.22
C GLY A 62 -2.11 13.68 -26.78
N PHE A 63 -2.60 14.82 -26.28
CA PHE A 63 -3.08 14.95 -24.90
C PHE A 63 -4.61 14.83 -24.74
N ASP A 64 -5.35 14.48 -25.78
CA ASP A 64 -6.82 14.45 -25.70
C ASP A 64 -7.35 13.39 -24.74
N ASN A 65 -6.67 12.25 -24.59
CA ASN A 65 -7.02 11.27 -23.57
C ASN A 65 -6.97 11.88 -22.16
N TYR A 66 -5.97 12.69 -21.85
CA TYR A 66 -5.82 13.34 -20.53
C TYR A 66 -6.87 14.43 -20.31
N THR A 67 -7.15 15.23 -21.32
CA THR A 67 -8.21 16.27 -21.25
C THR A 67 -9.59 15.62 -21.13
N GLY A 68 -9.79 14.48 -21.79
CA GLY A 68 -11.00 13.66 -21.67
C GLY A 68 -11.18 13.11 -20.27
N LEU A 69 -10.12 12.53 -19.66
CA LEU A 69 -10.15 12.04 -18.29
C LEU A 69 -10.46 13.16 -17.29
N ALA A 70 -9.85 14.34 -17.44
CA ALA A 70 -10.10 15.47 -16.54
C ALA A 70 -11.55 15.96 -16.55
N LYS A 71 -12.31 15.70 -17.62
CA LYS A 71 -13.73 16.04 -17.77
C LYS A 71 -14.67 14.85 -17.48
N ASN A 72 -14.13 13.65 -17.31
CA ASN A 72 -14.93 12.45 -17.13
C ASN A 72 -15.34 12.32 -15.66
N GLN A 73 -16.61 12.54 -15.37
CA GLN A 73 -17.18 12.48 -14.02
C GLN A 73 -16.93 11.14 -13.34
N ARG A 74 -17.08 10.01 -14.06
CA ARG A 74 -16.84 8.65 -13.54
C ARG A 74 -15.38 8.46 -13.13
N PHE A 75 -14.43 9.00 -13.89
CA PHE A 75 -13.00 8.94 -13.53
C PHE A 75 -12.69 9.80 -12.30
N LEU A 76 -13.27 11.01 -12.19
CA LEU A 76 -13.11 11.87 -11.02
C LEU A 76 -13.70 11.22 -9.75
N GLU A 77 -14.86 10.57 -9.86
CA GLU A 77 -15.44 9.79 -8.77
C GLU A 77 -14.55 8.61 -8.38
N ALA A 78 -13.97 7.90 -9.36
CA ALA A 78 -13.02 6.81 -9.09
C ALA A 78 -11.77 7.29 -8.33
N ILE A 79 -11.27 8.50 -8.63
CA ILE A 79 -10.21 9.14 -7.85
C ILE A 79 -10.66 9.36 -6.39
N LEU A 80 -11.84 9.96 -6.19
CA LEU A 80 -12.37 10.22 -4.85
C LEU A 80 -12.58 8.93 -4.05
N HIS A 81 -13.15 7.90 -4.67
CA HIS A 81 -13.34 6.58 -4.05
C HIS A 81 -12.00 5.95 -3.67
N THR A 82 -10.96 6.07 -4.53
CA THR A 82 -9.62 5.57 -4.24
C THR A 82 -9.02 6.25 -3.01
N PHE A 83 -9.09 7.57 -2.93
CA PHE A 83 -8.56 8.31 -1.78
C PHE A 83 -9.37 8.08 -0.51
N TYR A 84 -10.71 8.02 -0.59
CA TYR A 84 -11.57 7.71 0.54
C TYR A 84 -11.28 6.31 1.11
N PHE A 85 -11.26 5.29 0.22
CA PHE A 85 -10.88 3.93 0.59
C PHE A 85 -9.48 3.88 1.23
N THR A 86 -8.47 4.48 0.57
CA THR A 86 -7.08 4.48 1.03
C THR A 86 -6.95 5.15 2.39
N ALA A 87 -7.56 6.31 2.59
CA ALA A 87 -7.50 7.03 3.86
C ALA A 87 -8.00 6.16 5.02
N LEU A 88 -9.15 5.53 4.86
CA LEU A 88 -9.71 4.65 5.90
C LEU A 88 -8.90 3.36 6.06
N ALA A 89 -8.48 2.72 4.94
CA ALA A 89 -7.69 1.48 4.94
C ALA A 89 -6.24 1.67 5.46
N VAL A 90 -5.80 2.91 5.66
CA VAL A 90 -4.51 3.23 6.26
C VAL A 90 -4.68 3.70 7.70
N VAL A 91 -5.51 4.72 7.94
CA VAL A 91 -5.62 5.36 9.26
C VAL A 91 -6.15 4.40 10.32
N VAL A 92 -7.19 3.61 9.98
CA VAL A 92 -7.80 2.70 10.96
C VAL A 92 -6.87 1.55 11.35
N PRO A 93 -6.24 0.81 10.40
CA PRO A 93 -5.25 -0.20 10.75
C PRO A 93 -4.02 0.36 11.48
N LEU A 94 -3.58 1.61 11.18
CA LEU A 94 -2.49 2.25 11.92
C LEU A 94 -2.84 2.45 13.38
N PHE A 95 -4.03 2.95 13.66
CA PHE A 95 -4.50 3.15 15.03
C PHE A 95 -4.68 1.81 15.75
N LEU A 96 -5.40 0.86 15.16
CA LEU A 96 -5.66 -0.44 15.76
C LEU A 96 -4.38 -1.28 15.91
N GLY A 97 -3.49 -1.21 14.93
CA GLY A 97 -2.19 -1.88 14.97
C GLY A 97 -1.26 -1.32 16.06
N LEU A 98 -1.27 0.00 16.26
CA LEU A 98 -0.58 0.62 17.39
C LEU A 98 -1.15 0.13 18.72
N VAL A 99 -2.47 0.14 18.90
CA VAL A 99 -3.11 -0.36 20.12
C VAL A 99 -2.77 -1.82 20.35
N ALA A 100 -2.88 -2.65 19.32
CA ALA A 100 -2.51 -4.06 19.40
C ALA A 100 -1.03 -4.24 19.76
N ALA A 101 -0.12 -3.47 19.17
CA ALA A 101 1.31 -3.52 19.48
C ALA A 101 1.59 -3.18 20.95
N LEU A 102 0.95 -2.15 21.49
CA LEU A 102 1.08 -1.78 22.92
C LEU A 102 0.57 -2.89 23.85
N ILE A 103 -0.52 -3.58 23.49
CA ILE A 103 -1.04 -4.72 24.24
C ILE A 103 -0.06 -5.90 24.17
N PHE A 104 0.37 -6.29 22.96
CA PHE A 104 1.27 -7.42 22.75
C PHE A 104 2.73 -7.11 23.15
N HIS A 105 3.09 -5.88 23.44
CA HIS A 105 4.38 -5.52 24.03
C HIS A 105 4.45 -5.93 25.52
N ARG A 106 3.33 -5.89 26.22
CA ARG A 106 3.25 -6.31 27.63
C ARG A 106 3.38 -7.82 27.76
N GLU A 107 3.88 -8.27 28.91
CA GLU A 107 3.93 -9.70 29.24
C GLU A 107 2.59 -10.16 29.85
N PHE A 108 2.00 -11.18 29.26
CA PHE A 108 0.80 -11.84 29.77
C PHE A 108 0.73 -13.30 29.32
N PRO A 109 -0.06 -14.15 30.01
CA PRO A 109 -0.17 -15.57 29.69
C PRO A 109 -0.64 -15.78 28.24
N PHE A 110 -0.08 -16.79 27.58
CA PHE A 110 -0.42 -17.17 26.19
C PHE A 110 -0.18 -16.09 25.12
N ARG A 111 0.57 -15.01 25.43
CA ARG A 111 0.90 -13.92 24.50
C ARG A 111 1.35 -14.43 23.12
N GLY A 112 2.22 -15.45 23.08
CA GLY A 112 2.74 -16.00 21.82
C GLY A 112 1.65 -16.64 20.96
N VAL A 113 0.75 -17.42 21.56
CA VAL A 113 -0.36 -18.08 20.88
C VAL A 113 -1.35 -17.04 20.35
N LEU A 114 -1.75 -16.10 21.21
CA LEU A 114 -2.69 -15.03 20.84
C LEU A 114 -2.13 -14.14 19.74
N ARG A 115 -0.84 -13.82 19.78
CA ARG A 115 -0.15 -13.09 18.70
C ARG A 115 -0.16 -13.91 17.40
N GLY A 116 0.09 -15.22 17.48
CA GLY A 116 0.01 -16.12 16.33
C GLY A 116 -1.39 -16.08 15.68
N ILE A 117 -2.45 -16.24 16.48
CA ILE A 117 -3.84 -16.16 15.99
C ILE A 117 -4.15 -14.78 15.38
N PHE A 118 -3.73 -13.70 16.05
CA PHE A 118 -3.94 -12.34 15.55
C PHE A 118 -3.24 -12.07 14.22
N THR A 119 -2.12 -12.76 13.94
CA THR A 119 -1.37 -12.58 12.69
C THR A 119 -1.84 -13.50 11.55
N MET A 120 -2.70 -14.49 11.80
CA MET A 120 -3.21 -15.40 10.76
C MET A 120 -3.88 -14.70 9.57
N PRO A 121 -4.70 -13.63 9.77
CA PRO A 121 -5.36 -12.98 8.64
C PRO A 121 -4.42 -12.56 7.52
N MET A 122 -3.27 -11.97 7.85
CA MET A 122 -2.31 -11.46 6.87
C MET A 122 -1.59 -12.55 6.08
N MET A 123 -1.69 -13.82 6.49
CA MET A 123 -1.08 -14.95 5.78
C MET A 123 -1.99 -15.49 4.64
N ALA A 124 -3.26 -15.13 4.65
CA ALA A 124 -4.21 -15.55 3.62
C ALA A 124 -4.05 -14.70 2.35
N THR A 125 -4.31 -15.31 1.19
CA THR A 125 -4.29 -14.55 -0.08
C THR A 125 -5.48 -13.59 -0.15
N PRO A 126 -5.34 -12.36 -0.73
CA PRO A 126 -6.40 -11.37 -0.82
C PRO A 126 -7.69 -11.91 -1.46
N VAL A 127 -7.58 -12.72 -2.51
CA VAL A 127 -8.73 -13.32 -3.19
C VAL A 127 -9.48 -14.30 -2.29
N ALA A 128 -8.78 -15.16 -1.54
CA ALA A 128 -9.42 -16.09 -0.60
C ALA A 128 -10.13 -15.34 0.53
N VAL A 129 -9.50 -14.30 1.08
CA VAL A 129 -10.12 -13.40 2.06
C VAL A 129 -11.39 -12.79 1.48
N ALA A 130 -11.32 -12.23 0.27
CA ALA A 130 -12.45 -11.59 -0.38
C ALA A 130 -13.64 -12.54 -0.58
N LEU A 131 -13.39 -13.79 -1.01
CA LEU A 131 -14.46 -14.80 -1.16
C LEU A 131 -15.15 -15.12 0.16
N VAL A 132 -14.40 -15.31 1.25
CA VAL A 132 -14.97 -15.54 2.59
C VAL A 132 -15.82 -14.34 3.03
N TRP A 133 -15.29 -13.12 2.89
CA TRP A 133 -16.01 -11.91 3.28
C TRP A 133 -17.25 -11.63 2.42
N THR A 134 -17.24 -12.02 1.13
CA THR A 134 -18.46 -11.96 0.29
C THR A 134 -19.59 -12.79 0.89
N MET A 135 -19.28 -13.99 1.39
CA MET A 135 -20.28 -14.82 2.09
C MET A 135 -20.72 -14.19 3.42
N MET A 136 -19.79 -13.58 4.17
CA MET A 136 -20.08 -12.93 5.44
C MET A 136 -20.97 -11.69 5.27
N PHE A 137 -20.84 -10.96 4.16
CA PHE A 137 -21.66 -9.78 3.83
C PHE A 137 -23.02 -10.10 3.23
N HIS A 138 -23.36 -11.38 3.00
CA HIS A 138 -24.63 -11.73 2.39
C HIS A 138 -25.80 -11.23 3.24
N PRO A 139 -26.77 -10.46 2.67
CA PRO A 139 -27.78 -9.76 3.47
C PRO A 139 -28.71 -10.67 4.29
N GLN A 140 -29.07 -11.85 3.76
CA GLN A 140 -30.00 -12.78 4.41
C GLN A 140 -29.28 -13.90 5.18
N GLN A 141 -28.14 -14.40 4.66
CA GLN A 141 -27.47 -15.60 5.18
C GLN A 141 -26.11 -15.30 5.81
N GLY A 142 -25.63 -14.03 5.70
CA GLY A 142 -24.32 -13.64 6.19
C GLY A 142 -24.24 -13.59 7.71
N VAL A 143 -23.12 -14.11 8.25
CA VAL A 143 -22.88 -14.16 9.68
C VAL A 143 -22.87 -12.77 10.34
N LEU A 144 -22.50 -11.71 9.60
CA LEU A 144 -22.45 -10.36 10.15
C LEU A 144 -23.85 -9.84 10.50
N ASN A 145 -24.87 -10.09 9.66
CA ASN A 145 -26.25 -9.72 9.97
C ASN A 145 -26.84 -10.60 11.09
N TYR A 146 -26.43 -11.86 11.18
CA TYR A 146 -26.77 -12.68 12.33
C TYR A 146 -26.21 -12.09 13.64
N LEU A 147 -24.95 -11.67 13.65
CA LEU A 147 -24.33 -11.01 14.82
C LEU A 147 -25.03 -9.69 15.17
N LEU A 148 -25.42 -8.88 14.17
CA LEU A 148 -26.19 -7.66 14.40
C LEU A 148 -27.53 -7.98 15.07
N SER A 149 -28.22 -9.03 14.64
CA SER A 149 -29.50 -9.44 15.21
C SER A 149 -29.40 -9.86 16.68
N LEU A 150 -28.28 -10.48 17.10
CA LEU A 150 -28.07 -10.87 18.49
C LEU A 150 -27.97 -9.68 19.44
N VAL A 151 -27.55 -8.50 18.94
CA VAL A 151 -27.49 -7.26 19.72
C VAL A 151 -28.66 -6.31 19.43
N GLY A 152 -29.68 -6.80 18.73
CA GLY A 152 -30.91 -6.03 18.44
C GLY A 152 -30.76 -4.93 17.37
N LEU A 153 -29.69 -4.97 16.57
CA LEU A 153 -29.47 -4.02 15.48
C LEU A 153 -30.13 -4.49 14.18
N PRO A 154 -30.63 -3.56 13.34
CA PRO A 154 -31.22 -3.92 12.06
C PRO A 154 -30.16 -4.50 11.09
N PRO A 155 -30.59 -5.39 10.17
CA PRO A 155 -29.67 -5.93 9.16
C PRO A 155 -29.15 -4.83 8.23
N SER A 156 -27.88 -4.92 7.86
CA SER A 156 -27.24 -4.02 6.91
C SER A 156 -27.16 -4.66 5.52
N LEU A 157 -27.20 -3.82 4.48
CA LEU A 157 -26.93 -4.26 3.11
C LEU A 157 -25.45 -4.37 2.80
N TRP A 158 -24.57 -3.89 3.69
CA TRP A 158 -23.12 -3.94 3.56
C TRP A 158 -22.64 -3.48 2.17
N VAL A 159 -22.04 -4.40 1.42
CA VAL A 159 -21.47 -4.15 0.08
C VAL A 159 -22.52 -3.94 -1.02
N TYR A 160 -23.79 -4.21 -0.75
CA TYR A 160 -24.91 -3.97 -1.67
C TYR A 160 -25.56 -2.59 -1.51
N SER A 161 -25.06 -1.78 -0.58
CA SER A 161 -25.48 -0.39 -0.39
C SER A 161 -24.44 0.58 -0.98
N PRO A 162 -24.81 1.56 -1.83
CA PRO A 162 -23.88 2.55 -2.35
C PRO A 162 -23.14 3.35 -1.25
N THR A 163 -23.82 3.61 -0.13
CA THR A 163 -23.25 4.35 1.00
C THR A 163 -22.27 3.50 1.82
N TRP A 164 -22.55 2.21 1.99
CA TRP A 164 -21.82 1.34 2.91
C TRP A 164 -20.81 0.44 2.23
N VAL A 165 -20.75 0.40 0.90
CA VAL A 165 -19.83 -0.50 0.18
C VAL A 165 -18.36 -0.20 0.50
N ILE A 166 -17.91 1.06 0.42
CA ILE A 166 -16.52 1.40 0.74
C ILE A 166 -16.19 1.13 2.21
N PRO A 167 -16.97 1.58 3.21
CA PRO A 167 -16.77 1.19 4.61
C PRO A 167 -16.74 -0.32 4.84
N SER A 168 -17.56 -1.11 4.15
CA SER A 168 -17.55 -2.56 4.25
C SER A 168 -16.26 -3.18 3.68
N LEU A 169 -15.79 -2.70 2.54
CA LEU A 169 -14.51 -3.12 1.96
C LEU A 169 -13.34 -2.75 2.88
N VAL A 170 -13.38 -1.57 3.48
CA VAL A 170 -12.38 -1.13 4.47
C VAL A 170 -12.36 -2.04 5.70
N LEU A 171 -13.51 -2.57 6.14
CA LEU A 171 -13.56 -3.52 7.25
C LEU A 171 -12.73 -4.78 6.95
N VAL A 172 -12.77 -5.27 5.71
CA VAL A 172 -11.92 -6.39 5.25
C VAL A 172 -10.45 -6.02 5.35
N GLU A 173 -10.07 -4.84 4.86
CA GLU A 173 -8.69 -4.34 4.91
C GLU A 173 -8.19 -4.17 6.35
N ILE A 174 -9.02 -3.66 7.26
CA ILE A 174 -8.70 -3.53 8.67
C ILE A 174 -8.37 -4.89 9.27
N TRP A 175 -9.24 -5.88 9.08
CA TRP A 175 -9.03 -7.22 9.62
C TRP A 175 -7.78 -7.88 9.03
N HIS A 176 -7.55 -7.72 7.73
CA HIS A 176 -6.45 -8.37 7.00
C HIS A 176 -5.09 -7.75 7.34
N TRP A 177 -5.01 -6.41 7.46
CA TRP A 177 -3.73 -5.71 7.48
C TRP A 177 -3.35 -5.08 8.83
N THR A 178 -4.26 -4.99 9.80
CA THR A 178 -3.91 -4.52 11.16
C THR A 178 -2.76 -5.33 11.78
N PRO A 179 -2.66 -6.67 11.59
CA PRO A 179 -1.54 -7.44 12.10
C PRO A 179 -0.18 -7.01 11.56
N LEU A 180 -0.09 -6.61 10.30
CA LEU A 180 1.17 -6.12 9.72
C LEU A 180 1.64 -4.84 10.44
N VAL A 181 0.74 -3.89 10.65
CA VAL A 181 1.04 -2.65 11.39
C VAL A 181 1.47 -2.97 12.81
N MET A 182 0.74 -3.85 13.49
CA MET A 182 1.11 -4.32 14.83
C MET A 182 2.54 -4.86 14.86
N LEU A 183 2.93 -5.72 13.91
CA LEU A 183 4.27 -6.31 13.87
C LEU A 183 5.38 -5.28 13.66
N ILE A 184 5.16 -4.30 12.76
CA ILE A 184 6.12 -3.22 12.50
C ILE A 184 6.31 -2.37 13.76
N VAL A 185 5.21 -1.96 14.40
CA VAL A 185 5.25 -1.13 15.60
C VAL A 185 5.80 -1.90 16.79
N LEU A 186 5.45 -3.19 16.93
CA LEU A 186 5.97 -4.05 18.01
C LEU A 186 7.49 -4.25 17.89
N GLY A 187 8.01 -4.38 16.64
CA GLY A 187 9.45 -4.39 16.39
C GLY A 187 10.12 -3.08 16.81
N GLY A 188 9.46 -1.95 16.56
CA GLY A 188 9.91 -0.63 17.03
C GLY A 188 9.93 -0.54 18.56
N LEU A 189 8.85 -0.93 19.22
CA LEU A 189 8.76 -0.93 20.68
C LEU A 189 9.84 -1.79 21.35
N ALA A 190 10.17 -2.93 20.74
CA ALA A 190 11.21 -3.82 21.26
C ALA A 190 12.65 -3.26 21.13
N ALA A 191 12.85 -2.25 20.30
CA ALA A 191 14.14 -1.60 20.07
C ALA A 191 14.33 -0.31 20.89
N LEU A 192 13.32 0.10 21.70
CA LEU A 192 13.41 1.32 22.47
C LEU A 192 14.37 1.16 23.67
N PRO A 193 15.19 2.21 23.98
CA PRO A 193 16.02 2.22 25.18
C PRO A 193 15.16 2.31 26.44
N THR A 194 15.62 1.75 27.56
CA THR A 194 14.90 1.75 28.84
C THR A 194 15.17 2.99 29.68
N GLU A 195 16.33 3.61 29.49
CA GLU A 195 16.82 4.72 30.32
C GLU A 195 15.86 5.94 30.37
N PRO A 196 15.26 6.40 29.24
CA PRO A 196 14.29 7.50 29.29
C PRO A 196 13.06 7.19 30.14
N TYR A 197 12.62 5.92 30.15
CA TYR A 197 11.46 5.49 30.94
C TYR A 197 11.77 5.42 32.44
N GLU A 198 12.95 4.95 32.80
CA GLU A 198 13.41 4.89 34.19
C GLU A 198 13.54 6.30 34.78
N SER A 199 14.22 7.20 34.06
CA SER A 199 14.37 8.61 34.50
C SER A 199 13.01 9.30 34.67
N ALA A 200 12.11 9.19 33.71
CA ALA A 200 10.81 9.81 33.76
C ALA A 200 9.92 9.24 34.89
N ARG A 201 10.04 7.94 35.21
CA ARG A 201 9.34 7.35 36.36
C ARG A 201 9.87 7.86 37.69
N LEU A 202 11.17 8.10 37.82
CA LEU A 202 11.76 8.76 39.01
C LEU A 202 11.26 10.18 39.18
N ASP A 203 11.00 10.88 38.06
CA ASP A 203 10.40 12.23 38.05
C ASP A 203 8.88 12.20 38.30
N GLY A 204 8.26 11.04 38.51
CA GLY A 204 6.84 10.90 38.81
C GLY A 204 5.92 10.92 37.60
N ALA A 205 6.43 10.64 36.38
CA ALA A 205 5.62 10.59 35.18
C ALA A 205 4.58 9.46 35.22
N THR A 206 3.35 9.78 34.83
CA THR A 206 2.27 8.80 34.65
C THR A 206 2.45 7.95 33.36
N GLU A 207 1.82 6.78 33.28
CA GLU A 207 1.87 5.92 32.07
C GLU A 207 1.38 6.66 30.79
N TRP A 208 0.39 7.57 30.92
CA TRP A 208 -0.04 8.41 29.81
C TRP A 208 1.04 9.42 29.37
N GLN A 209 1.76 10.00 30.32
CA GLN A 209 2.90 10.89 30.03
C GLN A 209 4.04 10.14 29.39
N LEU A 210 4.38 8.94 29.89
CA LEU A 210 5.37 8.05 29.26
C LEU A 210 4.95 7.72 27.82
N PHE A 211 3.70 7.34 27.59
CA PHE A 211 3.21 7.06 26.24
C PHE A 211 3.30 8.29 25.33
N ARG A 212 2.77 9.43 25.78
CA ARG A 212 2.63 10.64 24.94
C ARG A 212 3.94 11.33 24.63
N TYR A 213 4.86 11.36 25.60
CA TYR A 213 6.09 12.17 25.51
C TYR A 213 7.35 11.33 25.23
N ILE A 214 7.33 10.02 25.48
CA ILE A 214 8.48 9.14 25.24
C ILE A 214 8.13 8.10 24.18
N THR A 215 7.15 7.23 24.43
CA THR A 215 6.87 6.09 23.54
C THR A 215 6.45 6.58 22.15
N LEU A 216 5.42 7.42 22.04
CA LEU A 216 4.85 7.85 20.77
C LEU A 216 5.88 8.58 19.87
N PRO A 217 6.69 9.52 20.37
CA PRO A 217 7.76 10.12 19.59
C PRO A 217 8.82 9.13 19.12
N LEU A 218 9.25 8.21 19.99
CA LEU A 218 10.29 7.24 19.65
C LEU A 218 9.83 6.16 18.65
N ILE A 219 8.55 5.77 18.66
CA ILE A 219 7.98 4.83 17.68
C ILE A 219 7.47 5.51 16.41
N ALA A 220 7.40 6.84 16.36
CA ALA A 220 6.90 7.58 15.20
C ALA A 220 7.58 7.17 13.88
N PRO A 221 8.90 6.95 13.80
CA PRO A 221 9.54 6.47 12.57
C PRO A 221 8.98 5.13 12.07
N PHE A 222 8.64 4.20 12.97
CA PHE A 222 8.05 2.90 12.63
C PHE A 222 6.61 3.03 12.17
N LEU A 223 5.83 3.92 12.82
CA LEU A 223 4.48 4.25 12.37
C LEU A 223 4.48 4.87 10.97
N ILE A 224 5.42 5.77 10.68
CA ILE A 224 5.56 6.37 9.35
C ILE A 224 5.91 5.30 8.31
N VAL A 225 6.82 4.37 8.62
CA VAL A 225 7.14 3.24 7.72
C VAL A 225 5.91 2.39 7.46
N ALA A 226 5.15 2.02 8.50
CA ALA A 226 3.91 1.28 8.37
C ALA A 226 2.88 2.05 7.52
N ALA A 227 2.73 3.36 7.75
CA ALA A 227 1.84 4.22 6.97
C ALA A 227 2.22 4.27 5.49
N VAL A 228 3.51 4.41 5.17
CA VAL A 228 4.00 4.42 3.77
C VAL A 228 3.69 3.11 3.08
N ILE A 229 4.02 1.97 3.71
CA ILE A 229 3.75 0.63 3.15
C ILE A 229 2.25 0.47 2.90
N ARG A 230 1.41 0.74 3.93
CA ARG A 230 -0.04 0.61 3.81
C ARG A 230 -0.66 1.55 2.77
N THR A 231 -0.15 2.78 2.65
CA THR A 231 -0.63 3.73 1.64
C THR A 231 -0.37 3.20 0.23
N ILE A 232 0.84 2.70 -0.04
CA ILE A 232 1.19 2.14 -1.35
C ILE A 232 0.31 0.91 -1.66
N ASP A 233 0.10 0.02 -0.69
CA ASP A 233 -0.72 -1.18 -0.87
C ASP A 233 -2.20 -0.84 -1.07
N ALA A 234 -2.77 0.04 -0.24
CA ALA A 234 -4.17 0.45 -0.34
C ALA A 234 -4.49 1.20 -1.65
N LEU A 235 -3.57 2.03 -2.14
CA LEU A 235 -3.71 2.67 -3.46
C LEU A 235 -3.76 1.67 -4.61
N LYS A 236 -3.07 0.53 -4.49
CA LYS A 236 -3.04 -0.53 -5.50
C LYS A 236 -4.13 -1.59 -5.28
N ALA A 237 -4.95 -1.48 -4.23
CA ALA A 237 -5.97 -2.47 -3.92
C ALA A 237 -6.88 -2.71 -5.14
N PHE A 238 -6.97 -3.97 -5.54
CA PHE A 238 -7.78 -4.42 -6.67
C PHE A 238 -8.54 -5.69 -6.31
N ASP A 239 -7.84 -6.74 -5.88
CA ASP A 239 -8.40 -8.08 -5.71
C ASP A 239 -9.60 -8.10 -4.77
N THR A 240 -9.47 -7.51 -3.58
CA THR A 240 -10.53 -7.45 -2.57
C THR A 240 -11.76 -6.71 -3.11
N ILE A 241 -11.55 -5.56 -3.76
CA ILE A 241 -12.64 -4.73 -4.30
C ILE A 241 -13.32 -5.44 -5.47
N TYR A 242 -12.52 -6.00 -6.40
CA TYR A 242 -13.05 -6.65 -7.58
C TYR A 242 -13.85 -7.91 -7.25
N VAL A 243 -13.34 -8.77 -6.36
CA VAL A 243 -14.01 -10.02 -5.99
C VAL A 243 -15.31 -9.77 -5.21
N ILE A 244 -15.32 -8.77 -4.32
CA ILE A 244 -16.48 -8.52 -3.45
C ILE A 244 -17.55 -7.71 -4.17
N SER A 245 -17.19 -6.61 -4.85
CA SER A 245 -18.15 -5.62 -5.34
C SER A 245 -18.08 -5.33 -6.85
N GLN A 246 -16.98 -5.72 -7.50
CA GLN A 246 -16.71 -5.40 -8.92
C GLN A 246 -16.86 -3.89 -9.25
N GLY A 247 -16.66 -3.01 -8.26
CA GLY A 247 -16.87 -1.58 -8.39
C GLY A 247 -18.28 -1.08 -8.08
N GLY A 248 -19.24 -2.02 -7.83
CA GLY A 248 -20.64 -1.74 -7.55
C GLY A 248 -20.97 -1.40 -6.08
N PRO A 249 -22.24 -1.17 -5.77
CA PRO A 249 -23.42 -1.04 -6.68
C PRO A 249 -23.30 0.20 -7.59
N GLY A 250 -23.65 0.04 -8.86
CA GLY A 250 -23.37 1.07 -9.87
C GLY A 250 -21.88 1.31 -10.02
N THR A 251 -21.38 2.49 -9.61
CA THR A 251 -19.95 2.86 -9.57
C THR A 251 -19.48 3.22 -8.16
N ALA A 252 -20.26 2.92 -7.13
CA ALA A 252 -20.06 3.43 -5.77
C ALA A 252 -18.77 2.93 -5.07
N SER A 253 -18.18 1.84 -5.54
CA SER A 253 -16.88 1.35 -5.08
C SER A 253 -15.83 1.24 -6.20
N GLU A 254 -16.09 1.88 -7.32
CA GLU A 254 -15.16 1.91 -8.43
C GLU A 254 -13.96 2.78 -8.08
N THR A 255 -12.83 2.13 -7.80
CA THR A 255 -11.53 2.79 -7.63
C THR A 255 -10.84 2.98 -8.98
N ILE A 256 -9.74 3.76 -9.00
CA ILE A 256 -8.95 3.95 -10.24
C ILE A 256 -8.51 2.60 -10.83
N ASN A 257 -8.13 1.62 -10.00
CA ASN A 257 -7.71 0.30 -10.48
C ASN A 257 -8.86 -0.48 -11.12
N ILE A 258 -10.07 -0.39 -10.56
CA ILE A 258 -11.27 -0.99 -11.17
C ILE A 258 -11.63 -0.26 -12.47
N TYR A 259 -11.64 1.07 -12.47
CA TYR A 259 -11.86 1.88 -13.68
C TYR A 259 -10.85 1.51 -14.78
N LEU A 260 -9.56 1.45 -14.44
CA LEU A 260 -8.48 1.05 -15.36
C LEU A 260 -8.73 -0.35 -15.93
N TYR A 261 -9.06 -1.31 -15.08
CA TYR A 261 -9.35 -2.68 -15.49
C TYR A 261 -10.52 -2.74 -16.48
N LEU A 262 -11.60 -2.02 -16.20
CA LEU A 262 -12.75 -1.96 -17.11
C LEU A 262 -12.40 -1.30 -18.44
N GLN A 263 -11.62 -0.21 -18.45
CA GLN A 263 -11.17 0.42 -19.68
C GLN A 263 -10.30 -0.52 -20.52
N ALA A 264 -9.36 -1.21 -19.89
CA ALA A 264 -8.40 -2.07 -20.60
C ALA A 264 -9.03 -3.39 -21.09
N PHE A 265 -9.82 -4.07 -20.25
CA PHE A 265 -10.24 -5.46 -20.47
C PHE A 265 -11.73 -5.62 -20.78
N ALA A 266 -12.60 -4.74 -20.32
CA ALA A 266 -14.03 -4.79 -20.63
C ALA A 266 -14.37 -3.94 -21.88
N PHE A 267 -13.79 -2.74 -21.99
CA PHE A 267 -14.05 -1.83 -23.09
C PHE A 267 -12.97 -1.86 -24.16
N TYR A 268 -11.87 -2.60 -23.95
CA TYR A 268 -10.74 -2.74 -24.85
C TYR A 268 -10.14 -1.40 -25.31
N ASN A 269 -10.28 -0.35 -24.51
CA ASN A 269 -9.80 1.00 -24.79
C ASN A 269 -8.38 1.18 -24.23
N VAL A 270 -7.39 0.71 -24.98
CA VAL A 270 -5.98 0.68 -24.58
C VAL A 270 -5.40 2.08 -24.42
N GLY A 271 -5.76 3.03 -25.31
CA GLY A 271 -5.27 4.40 -25.25
C GLY A 271 -5.71 5.11 -23.98
N ASN A 272 -7.00 5.06 -23.65
CA ASN A 272 -7.54 5.66 -22.42
C ASN A 272 -6.99 4.95 -21.18
N ALA A 273 -6.97 3.60 -21.16
CA ALA A 273 -6.38 2.84 -20.06
C ALA A 273 -4.92 3.22 -19.81
N SER A 274 -4.13 3.39 -20.87
CA SER A 274 -2.73 3.82 -20.78
C SER A 274 -2.61 5.23 -20.17
N ALA A 275 -3.48 6.16 -20.56
CA ALA A 275 -3.51 7.50 -19.96
C ALA A 275 -3.87 7.45 -18.45
N VAL A 276 -4.82 6.60 -18.06
CA VAL A 276 -5.16 6.37 -16.63
C VAL A 276 -3.95 5.85 -15.85
N VAL A 277 -3.19 4.88 -16.39
CA VAL A 277 -1.97 4.35 -15.75
C VAL A 277 -0.96 5.48 -15.53
N VAL A 278 -0.70 6.32 -16.54
CA VAL A 278 0.27 7.41 -16.44
C VAL A 278 -0.18 8.44 -15.39
N VAL A 279 -1.45 8.87 -15.41
CA VAL A 279 -2.00 9.80 -14.40
C VAL A 279 -1.87 9.20 -13.00
N PHE A 280 -2.27 7.95 -12.82
CA PHE A 280 -2.22 7.29 -11.53
C PHE A 280 -0.79 7.11 -11.00
N PHE A 281 0.15 6.77 -11.87
CA PHE A 281 1.57 6.72 -11.51
C PHE A 281 2.09 8.06 -11.01
N VAL A 282 1.77 9.17 -11.70
CA VAL A 282 2.16 10.52 -11.26
C VAL A 282 1.58 10.83 -9.88
N VAL A 283 0.30 10.49 -9.65
CA VAL A 283 -0.36 10.67 -8.35
C VAL A 283 0.34 9.87 -7.25
N ILE A 284 0.62 8.58 -7.48
CA ILE A 284 1.33 7.72 -6.51
C ILE A 284 2.74 8.27 -6.24
N LEU A 285 3.47 8.66 -7.29
CA LEU A 285 4.82 9.21 -7.15
C LEU A 285 4.81 10.51 -6.33
N ALA A 286 3.89 11.43 -6.62
CA ALA A 286 3.75 12.67 -5.87
C ALA A 286 3.46 12.41 -4.39
N LEU A 287 2.54 11.48 -4.10
CA LEU A 287 2.20 11.09 -2.73
C LEU A 287 3.37 10.41 -2.02
N ALA A 288 4.10 9.52 -2.71
CA ALA A 288 5.28 8.85 -2.15
C ALA A 288 6.40 9.85 -1.80
N LEU A 289 6.65 10.82 -2.70
CA LEU A 289 7.63 11.88 -2.45
C LEU A 289 7.20 12.79 -1.27
N LEU A 290 5.91 13.12 -1.17
CA LEU A 290 5.37 13.85 -0.03
C LEU A 290 5.57 13.10 1.30
N LEU A 291 5.25 11.81 1.33
CA LEU A 291 5.44 10.98 2.52
C LEU A 291 6.91 10.84 2.91
N LEU A 292 7.81 10.69 1.93
CA LEU A 292 9.26 10.68 2.17
C LEU A 292 9.77 12.02 2.74
N TYR A 293 9.27 13.13 2.20
CA TYR A 293 9.60 14.46 2.72
C TYR A 293 9.13 14.66 4.18
N VAL A 294 7.91 14.24 4.49
CA VAL A 294 7.38 14.26 5.87
C VAL A 294 8.23 13.39 6.79
N ARG A 295 8.61 12.19 6.34
CA ARG A 295 9.49 11.28 7.09
C ARG A 295 10.84 11.92 7.41
N GLN A 296 11.49 12.55 6.44
CA GLN A 296 12.78 13.21 6.64
C GLN A 296 12.70 14.31 7.70
N ARG A 297 11.63 15.12 7.68
CA ARG A 297 11.42 16.16 8.71
C ARG A 297 11.19 15.58 10.11
N ALA A 298 10.48 14.46 10.22
CA ALA A 298 10.25 13.80 11.51
C ALA A 298 11.53 13.20 12.13
N GLN A 299 12.55 12.87 11.31
CA GLN A 299 13.85 12.37 11.80
C GLN A 299 14.80 13.49 12.29
N TRP A 300 14.54 14.75 11.90
CA TRP A 300 15.42 15.90 12.27
C TRP A 300 15.06 16.53 13.62
N THR A 301 14.00 16.08 14.29
CA THR A 301 13.54 16.60 15.59
C THR A 301 13.88 15.69 16.76
N GLY A 302 14.79 14.71 16.55
CA GLY A 302 15.29 13.80 17.60
C GLY A 302 16.77 14.03 17.92
#